data_664b7fa94482d6e1c55ee1d877d7e214
#
_entry.id   664b7fa94482d6e1c55ee1d877d7e214
#
_cell.length_a   1.000
_cell.length_b   1.000
_cell.length_c   1.000
_cell.angle_alpha   90.00
_cell.angle_beta   90.00
_cell.angle_gamma   90.00
#
_symmetry.space_group_name_H-M   'P 1'
#
loop_
_entity.id
_entity.type
_entity.pdbx_description
1 polymer ?
#
loop_
_entity_poly.entity_id
_entity_poly.type
_entity_poly.pdbx_seq_one_letter_code
_entity_poly.pdbx_strand_id
1 'polypeptide(L)' 'MNKDKHLGMKIDPETHYKLHYIAEYEGRSGNKQVLYLIRQYIKQFELQNGVIELPKETKNQ' A
#
# COMPACT_ATOMS: atom_id res chain seq x y z
N MET A 1 -11.63 7.31 16.80
CA MET A 1 -12.15 7.69 15.46
C MET A 1 -11.22 7.25 14.39
N ASN A 2 -11.76 6.56 13.41
CA ASN A 2 -10.96 6.01 12.33
C ASN A 2 -10.65 7.08 11.28
N LYS A 3 -9.38 7.29 11.00
CA LYS A 3 -8.95 8.27 10.01
C LYS A 3 -8.44 7.63 8.73
N ASP A 4 -8.56 6.32 8.65
CA ASP A 4 -8.05 5.62 7.46
C ASP A 4 -8.88 5.94 6.24
N LYS A 5 -8.21 5.96 5.10
CA LYS A 5 -8.86 6.19 3.82
C LYS A 5 -8.95 4.89 3.06
N HIS A 6 -9.94 4.81 2.18
CA HIS A 6 -10.10 3.64 1.33
C HIS A 6 -9.65 3.95 -0.08
N LEU A 7 -9.00 2.98 -0.69
CA LEU A 7 -8.57 3.08 -2.08
C LEU A 7 -9.31 2.02 -2.88
N GLY A 8 -10.29 2.46 -3.65
CA GLY A 8 -11.04 1.56 -4.53
C GLY A 8 -10.19 1.13 -5.70
N MET A 9 -10.16 -0.17 -5.96
CA MET A 9 -9.27 -0.68 -6.98
C MET A 9 -9.84 -1.95 -7.57
N LYS A 10 -9.82 -2.05 -8.89
CA LYS A 10 -10.20 -3.28 -9.58
C LYS A 10 -8.95 -4.04 -9.95
N ILE A 11 -8.95 -5.32 -9.65
CA ILE A 11 -7.79 -6.17 -9.93
C ILE A 11 -8.26 -7.35 -10.76
N ASP A 12 -7.55 -7.63 -11.84
CA ASP A 12 -7.88 -8.77 -12.67
C ASP A 12 -7.64 -10.08 -11.91
N PRO A 13 -8.32 -11.16 -12.32
CA PRO A 13 -8.21 -12.42 -11.58
C PRO A 13 -6.79 -12.97 -11.49
N GLU A 14 -6.01 -12.84 -12.53
CA GLU A 14 -4.64 -13.36 -12.51
C GLU A 14 -3.79 -12.63 -11.48
N THR A 15 -3.84 -11.30 -11.50
CA THR A 15 -3.07 -10.50 -10.55
C THR A 15 -3.54 -10.77 -9.13
N HIS A 16 -4.84 -10.89 -8.95
CA HIS A 16 -5.42 -11.19 -7.63
C HIS A 16 -4.89 -12.53 -7.09
N TYR A 17 -4.91 -13.54 -7.93
CA TYR A 17 -4.43 -14.85 -7.52
C TYR A 17 -2.96 -14.81 -7.12
N LYS A 18 -2.14 -14.16 -7.96
CA LYS A 18 -0.72 -14.11 -7.70
C LYS A 18 -0.39 -13.32 -6.45
N LEU A 19 -1.14 -12.24 -6.21
CA LEU A 19 -0.95 -11.46 -5.00
C LEU A 19 -1.23 -12.30 -3.76
N HIS A 20 -2.32 -13.05 -3.77
CA HIS A 20 -2.67 -13.88 -2.63
C HIS A 20 -1.70 -15.05 -2.45
N TYR A 21 -1.20 -15.58 -3.54
CA TYR A 21 -0.19 -16.62 -3.49
C TYR A 21 1.07 -16.11 -2.76
N ILE A 22 1.53 -14.93 -3.16
CA ILE A 22 2.71 -14.35 -2.55
C ILE A 22 2.45 -14.00 -1.09
N ALA A 23 1.29 -13.45 -0.80
CA ALA A 23 0.94 -13.08 0.57
C ALA A 23 0.95 -14.29 1.49
N GLU A 24 0.39 -15.39 1.02
CA GLU A 24 0.37 -16.61 1.81
C GLU A 24 1.78 -17.14 2.02
N TYR A 25 2.59 -17.11 0.96
CA TYR A 25 3.98 -17.53 1.05
C TYR A 25 4.74 -16.73 2.11
N GLU A 26 4.45 -15.43 2.19
CA GLU A 26 5.15 -14.54 3.11
C GLU A 26 4.45 -14.38 4.46
N GLY A 27 3.35 -15.10 4.66
CA GLY A 27 2.67 -15.07 5.94
C GLY A 27 1.86 -13.81 6.20
N ARG A 28 1.37 -13.17 5.15
CA ARG A 28 0.55 -11.96 5.29
C ARG A 28 -0.82 -12.17 4.69
N SER A 29 -1.80 -11.41 5.18
CA SER A 29 -3.08 -11.35 4.49
C SER A 29 -2.92 -10.57 3.18
N GLY A 30 -3.88 -10.76 2.25
CA GLY A 30 -3.83 -10.05 0.99
C GLY A 30 -3.80 -8.55 1.16
N ASN A 31 -4.66 -8.02 2.05
CA ASN A 31 -4.70 -6.59 2.28
C ASN A 31 -3.40 -6.06 2.85
N LYS A 32 -2.82 -6.79 3.80
CA LYS A 32 -1.56 -6.36 4.39
C LYS A 32 -0.42 -6.44 3.38
N GLN A 33 -0.48 -7.42 2.48
CA GLN A 33 0.54 -7.52 1.44
C GLN A 33 0.48 -6.32 0.50
N VAL A 34 -0.73 -5.91 0.11
CA VAL A 34 -0.89 -4.74 -0.75
C VAL A 34 -0.34 -3.50 -0.06
N LEU A 35 -0.70 -3.31 1.20
CA LEU A 35 -0.23 -2.14 1.94
C LEU A 35 1.29 -2.14 2.07
N TYR A 36 1.86 -3.30 2.33
CA TYR A 36 3.30 -3.43 2.41
C TYR A 36 3.97 -3.01 1.10
N LEU A 37 3.45 -3.49 -0.02
CA LEU A 37 4.01 -3.16 -1.32
C LEU A 37 3.89 -1.67 -1.64
N ILE A 38 2.75 -1.08 -1.29
CA ILE A 38 2.55 0.35 -1.49
C ILE A 38 3.57 1.15 -0.70
N ARG A 39 3.78 0.79 0.55
CA ARG A 39 4.74 1.49 1.41
C ARG A 39 6.17 1.33 0.91
N GLN A 40 6.50 0.15 0.39
CA GLN A 40 7.83 -0.06 -0.18
C GLN A 40 8.04 0.80 -1.42
N TYR A 41 7.02 0.91 -2.25
CA TYR A 41 7.13 1.72 -3.45
C TYR A 41 7.29 3.21 -3.09
N ILE A 42 6.52 3.67 -2.12
CA ILE A 42 6.63 5.07 -1.68
C ILE A 42 8.02 5.34 -1.12
N LYS A 43 8.53 4.42 -0.31
CA LYS A 43 9.86 4.57 0.26
C LYS A 43 10.92 4.69 -0.84
N GLN A 44 10.80 3.85 -1.85
CA GLN A 44 11.74 3.88 -2.96
C GLN A 44 11.67 5.19 -3.72
N PHE A 45 10.47 5.68 -3.96
CA PHE A 45 10.27 6.96 -4.63
C PHE A 45 10.92 8.09 -3.83
N GLU A 46 10.73 8.09 -2.53
CA GLU A 46 11.25 9.15 -1.68
C GLU A 46 12.76 9.12 -1.58
N LEU A 47 13.36 7.93 -1.66
CA LEU A 47 14.81 7.83 -1.67
C LEU A 47 15.40 8.45 -2.93
N GLN A 48 14.69 8.40 -4.04
CA GLN A 48 15.19 8.92 -5.31
C GLN A 48 14.81 10.38 -5.53
N ASN A 49 13.68 10.82 -5.00
CA ASN A 49 13.11 12.13 -5.34
C ASN A 49 12.93 13.04 -4.14
N GLY A 50 13.27 12.57 -2.95
CA GLY A 50 13.04 13.37 -1.74
C GLY A 50 11.73 13.05 -1.09
N VAL A 51 11.63 13.35 0.19
CA VAL A 51 10.45 13.06 0.99
C VAL A 51 9.26 13.87 0.49
N ILE A 52 8.12 13.20 0.36
CA ILE A 52 6.88 13.85 -0.05
C ILE A 52 6.33 14.61 1.15
N GLU A 53 6.10 15.91 0.98
CA GLU A 53 5.54 16.70 2.06
C GLU A 53 4.03 16.51 2.12
N LEU A 54 3.54 16.31 3.33
CA LEU A 54 2.12 16.11 3.54
C LEU A 54 1.40 17.45 3.62
N PRO A 55 0.20 17.54 3.05
CA PRO A 55 -0.59 18.74 3.25
C PRO A 55 -0.97 18.88 4.71
N LYS A 56 -1.24 20.13 5.11
CA LYS A 56 -1.50 20.42 6.50
C LYS A 56 -2.63 19.59 7.07
N GLU A 57 -3.67 19.39 6.28
CA GLU A 57 -4.83 18.61 6.71
C GLU A 57 -4.47 17.18 7.02
N THR A 58 -3.61 16.60 6.19
CA THR A 58 -3.20 15.21 6.39
C THR A 58 -2.34 15.06 7.62
N LYS A 59 -1.51 16.05 7.90
CA LYS A 59 -0.63 15.98 9.05
C LYS A 59 -1.38 15.97 10.38
N ASN A 60 -2.59 16.48 10.39
CA ASN A 60 -3.38 16.58 11.60
C ASN A 60 -4.25 15.37 11.86
N GLN A 61 -4.05 14.29 11.13
CA GLN A 61 -4.84 13.08 11.32
C GLN A 61 -4.17 12.03 12.16
#